data_96d3d66ce33a7cf20a79f046fd7541f0
#
_entry.id   96d3d66ce33a7cf20a79f046fd7541f0
#
_cell.length_a   1.000
_cell.length_b   1.000
_cell.length_c   1.000
_cell.angle_alpha   90.00
_cell.angle_beta   90.00
_cell.angle_gamma   90.00
#
_symmetry.space_group_name_H-M   'P 1'
#
loop_
_entity.id
_entity.type
_entity.pdbx_description
1 polymer ?
#
loop_
_entity_poly.entity_id
_entity_poly.type
_entity_poly.pdbx_seq_one_letter_code
_entity_poly.pdbx_strand_id
1 'polypeptide(L)'
;MYDVIVIGAGVTGCSIARELARKERQILVLEASSDICEGTSKANSGIVHAGHDAMPGSLKARLNVRGNQMMGELAQKLQFPYRQNGSLILCFEEENKGKLQELYERGIQNGVQGLQILTQEELRKMEPNLTDNAVAALYAPTGGIVCPFSLTIAMAENAAENGVLFQRNQRVTAIEVMEKGYRVHAADENVYEAAIIINAAGVHADEIHNMLPAKEGHQEMHLIARKGEYCLYDKKAGALVDKTIFQLPGKYGKGILVTPTVHGNLLIGPTAVDIPDKNGVNTTGEGLETVMEKASVSVKKLPPAKQIITSFAGIRAHHESDDFVIEESKGYAGFIDVAGIESPGLTSAPAIGEYVAQLVNEIQALPDNKDFKETRQGIVHMEQADFEEKQKLIAQNPAYANMICRCESISEGEILDAIHRPVGATTVDGVKRRTRAGMGRCQGGFCSPKVVTILSRELGVPMEEIRKSDQDSVMLYGDTK
;
A
#
# COMPACT_ATOMS: atom_id res chain seq x y z
N MET A 1 5.55 -29.67 4.38
CA MET A 1 4.55 -28.94 5.23
C MET A 1 5.24 -27.71 5.76
N TYR A 2 4.67 -26.52 5.53
CA TYR A 2 5.18 -25.23 6.05
C TYR A 2 4.77 -25.04 7.51
N ASP A 3 5.51 -24.21 8.25
CA ASP A 3 5.04 -23.75 9.56
C ASP A 3 3.86 -22.81 9.41
N VAL A 4 3.98 -21.85 8.43
CA VAL A 4 2.95 -20.83 8.19
C VAL A 4 2.75 -20.63 6.68
N ILE A 5 1.49 -20.54 6.25
CA ILE A 5 1.10 -19.98 4.95
C ILE A 5 0.41 -18.64 5.20
N VAL A 6 0.87 -17.57 4.51
CA VAL A 6 0.20 -16.27 4.45
C VAL A 6 -0.53 -16.16 3.11
N ILE A 7 -1.83 -15.92 3.13
CA ILE A 7 -2.65 -15.75 1.92
C ILE A 7 -2.79 -14.26 1.63
N GLY A 8 -2.17 -13.80 0.53
CA GLY A 8 -2.14 -12.42 0.06
C GLY A 8 -0.79 -11.72 0.29
N ALA A 9 -0.21 -11.17 -0.78
CA ALA A 9 1.04 -10.40 -0.78
C ALA A 9 0.81 -8.88 -0.92
N GLY A 10 -0.25 -8.37 -0.30
CA GLY A 10 -0.44 -6.96 -0.03
C GLY A 10 0.50 -6.46 1.07
N VAL A 11 0.46 -5.15 1.37
CA VAL A 11 1.33 -4.55 2.40
C VAL A 11 1.22 -5.24 3.76
N THR A 12 0.03 -5.71 4.12
CA THR A 12 -0.22 -6.41 5.39
C THR A 12 0.44 -7.79 5.39
N GLY A 13 0.17 -8.63 4.38
CA GLY A 13 0.78 -9.96 4.27
C GLY A 13 2.29 -9.93 4.16
N CYS A 14 2.86 -8.97 3.40
CA CYS A 14 4.31 -8.79 3.31
C CYS A 14 4.94 -8.34 4.64
N SER A 15 4.26 -7.46 5.41
CA SER A 15 4.72 -7.04 6.73
C SER A 15 4.69 -8.20 7.73
N ILE A 16 3.63 -9.01 7.72
CA ILE A 16 3.51 -10.22 8.54
C ILE A 16 4.62 -11.22 8.20
N ALA A 17 4.80 -11.52 6.92
CA ALA A 17 5.83 -12.45 6.45
C ALA A 17 7.24 -12.05 6.91
N ARG A 18 7.56 -10.75 6.83
CA ARG A 18 8.82 -10.20 7.33
C ARG A 18 9.01 -10.42 8.84
N GLU A 19 8.01 -10.10 9.64
CA GLU A 19 8.12 -10.21 11.10
C GLU A 19 8.15 -11.70 11.56
N LEU A 20 7.44 -12.59 10.86
CA LEU A 20 7.51 -14.03 11.11
C LEU A 20 8.90 -14.61 10.82
N ALA A 21 9.61 -14.10 9.81
CA ALA A 21 10.95 -14.54 9.44
C ALA A 21 12.03 -14.22 10.49
N ARG A 22 11.70 -13.45 11.53
CA ARG A 22 12.55 -13.26 12.73
C ARG A 22 12.73 -14.52 13.56
N LYS A 23 11.93 -15.54 13.28
CA LYS A 23 12.02 -16.86 13.89
C LYS A 23 12.44 -17.91 12.86
N GLU A 24 13.01 -19.02 13.30
CA GLU A 24 13.37 -20.14 12.43
C GLU A 24 12.11 -20.88 11.94
N ARG A 25 11.43 -20.30 10.93
CA ARG A 25 10.16 -20.78 10.35
C ARG A 25 10.25 -20.99 8.85
N GLN A 26 9.58 -22.03 8.36
CA GLN A 26 9.31 -22.22 6.93
C GLN A 26 8.00 -21.48 6.59
N ILE A 27 8.13 -20.36 5.89
CA ILE A 27 7.01 -19.47 5.57
C ILE A 27 6.79 -19.44 4.07
N LEU A 28 5.54 -19.62 3.64
CA LEU A 28 5.09 -19.47 2.27
C LEU A 28 4.06 -18.34 2.19
N VAL A 29 4.23 -17.45 1.23
CA VAL A 29 3.23 -16.44 0.87
C VAL A 29 2.60 -16.84 -0.46
N LEU A 30 1.27 -16.98 -0.51
CA LEU A 30 0.49 -17.24 -1.71
C LEU A 30 -0.18 -15.94 -2.18
N GLU A 31 0.07 -15.54 -3.43
CA GLU A 31 -0.52 -14.37 -4.06
C GLU A 31 -1.34 -14.79 -5.29
N ALA A 32 -2.57 -14.33 -5.36
CA ALA A 32 -3.47 -14.65 -6.46
C ALA A 32 -3.06 -14.01 -7.79
N SER A 33 -2.42 -12.84 -7.71
CA SER A 33 -2.02 -12.04 -8.86
C SER A 33 -0.61 -12.40 -9.37
N SER A 34 -0.26 -11.86 -10.53
CA SER A 34 1.05 -12.05 -11.17
C SER A 34 2.23 -11.38 -10.45
N ASP A 35 1.93 -10.44 -9.54
CA ASP A 35 2.94 -9.73 -8.75
C ASP A 35 2.40 -9.42 -7.35
N ILE A 36 3.31 -9.09 -6.45
CA ILE A 36 2.99 -8.55 -5.13
C ILE A 36 2.48 -7.10 -5.24
N CYS A 37 1.91 -6.58 -4.14
CA CYS A 37 1.41 -5.19 -4.11
C CYS A 37 0.33 -4.93 -5.16
N GLU A 38 -0.51 -5.88 -5.43
CA GLU A 38 -1.74 -5.72 -6.21
C GLU A 38 -2.89 -5.20 -5.30
N GLY A 39 -4.09 -5.27 -5.63
CA GLY A 39 -5.22 -4.85 -4.80
C GLY A 39 -5.09 -3.43 -4.23
N THR A 40 -5.55 -3.23 -2.98
CA THR A 40 -5.58 -1.91 -2.30
C THR A 40 -4.19 -1.34 -2.03
N SER A 41 -3.17 -2.18 -1.89
CA SER A 41 -1.80 -1.75 -1.61
C SER A 41 -1.20 -0.91 -2.74
N LYS A 42 -1.63 -1.08 -3.99
CA LYS A 42 -1.21 -0.23 -5.13
C LYS A 42 -2.11 0.98 -5.36
N ALA A 43 -3.30 1.04 -4.74
CA ALA A 43 -4.34 2.00 -5.07
C ALA A 43 -4.89 2.69 -3.81
N ASN A 44 -4.07 3.54 -3.20
CA ASN A 44 -4.38 4.31 -1.99
C ASN A 44 -3.70 5.68 -2.02
N SER A 45 -3.90 6.47 -0.96
CA SER A 45 -3.37 7.84 -0.85
C SER A 45 -1.89 7.92 -0.50
N GLY A 46 -1.23 6.83 -0.11
CA GLY A 46 0.16 6.84 0.37
C GLY A 46 0.37 7.62 1.68
N ILE A 47 -0.65 7.73 2.51
CA ILE A 47 -0.61 8.52 3.74
C ILE A 47 -0.17 7.66 4.92
N VAL A 48 0.75 8.21 5.72
CA VAL A 48 1.11 7.73 7.05
C VAL A 48 0.32 8.55 8.06
N HIS A 49 -0.81 8.00 8.54
CA HIS A 49 -1.71 8.67 9.46
C HIS A 49 -1.08 8.83 10.85
N ALA A 50 -1.32 9.99 11.49
CA ALA A 50 -0.81 10.25 12.84
C ALA A 50 -1.48 9.40 13.93
N GLY A 51 -2.79 9.08 13.78
CA GLY A 51 -3.52 8.23 14.74
C GLY A 51 -4.62 8.94 15.53
N HIS A 52 -4.97 10.19 15.20
CA HIS A 52 -5.97 10.98 15.92
C HIS A 52 -7.43 10.60 15.63
N ASP A 53 -7.69 9.85 14.56
CA ASP A 53 -9.06 9.65 14.05
C ASP A 53 -9.73 8.38 14.59
N ALA A 54 -9.00 7.29 14.77
CA ALA A 54 -9.55 6.03 15.24
C ALA A 54 -10.02 6.09 16.71
N MET A 55 -11.07 5.33 17.01
CA MET A 55 -11.65 5.28 18.37
C MET A 55 -10.63 4.75 19.38
N PRO A 56 -10.44 5.41 20.54
CA PRO A 56 -9.53 4.95 21.56
C PRO A 56 -9.85 3.52 22.03
N GLY A 57 -8.81 2.70 22.20
CA GLY A 57 -8.96 1.30 22.58
C GLY A 57 -9.14 0.31 21.43
N SER A 58 -9.47 0.80 20.20
CA SER A 58 -9.58 -0.05 19.02
C SER A 58 -8.22 -0.56 18.52
N LEU A 59 -8.22 -1.65 17.75
CA LEU A 59 -7.03 -2.13 17.04
C LEU A 59 -6.52 -1.09 16.04
N LYS A 60 -7.43 -0.42 15.31
CA LYS A 60 -7.10 0.70 14.42
C LYS A 60 -6.28 1.77 15.14
N ALA A 61 -6.70 2.23 16.32
CA ALA A 61 -6.00 3.27 17.07
C ALA A 61 -4.60 2.81 17.50
N ARG A 62 -4.52 1.65 18.15
CA ARG A 62 -3.27 1.10 18.69
C ARG A 62 -2.24 0.83 17.60
N LEU A 63 -2.65 0.12 16.54
CA LEU A 63 -1.75 -0.29 15.47
C LEU A 63 -1.38 0.85 14.54
N ASN A 64 -2.26 1.88 14.37
CA ASN A 64 -1.91 3.07 13.62
C ASN A 64 -0.80 3.88 14.30
N VAL A 65 -0.94 4.17 15.59
CA VAL A 65 0.08 4.95 16.31
C VAL A 65 1.41 4.20 16.35
N ARG A 66 1.37 2.88 16.62
CA ARG A 66 2.58 2.05 16.59
C ARG A 66 3.23 2.03 15.20
N GLY A 67 2.46 1.82 14.13
CA GLY A 67 2.96 1.79 12.75
C GLY A 67 3.52 3.15 12.30
N ASN A 68 2.89 4.26 12.72
CA ASN A 68 3.42 5.60 12.49
C ASN A 68 4.81 5.78 13.11
N GLN A 69 4.98 5.35 14.36
CA GLN A 69 6.26 5.42 15.08
C GLN A 69 7.36 4.58 14.42
N MET A 70 7.01 3.45 13.82
CA MET A 70 7.96 2.54 13.14
C MET A 70 8.40 3.08 11.76
N MET A 71 7.56 3.89 11.10
CA MET A 71 7.69 4.17 9.66
C MET A 71 9.03 4.82 9.29
N GLY A 72 9.51 5.78 10.08
CA GLY A 72 10.77 6.49 9.79
C GLY A 72 11.99 5.57 9.86
N GLU A 73 12.08 4.74 10.86
CA GLU A 73 13.18 3.78 11.03
C GLU A 73 13.14 2.71 9.94
N LEU A 74 11.96 2.17 9.64
CA LEU A 74 11.79 1.19 8.57
C LEU A 74 12.15 1.76 7.20
N ALA A 75 11.78 3.01 6.93
CA ALA A 75 12.15 3.68 5.68
C ALA A 75 13.66 3.78 5.48
N GLN A 76 14.41 4.03 6.55
CA GLN A 76 15.88 4.04 6.53
C GLN A 76 16.45 2.63 6.36
N LYS A 77 16.00 1.65 7.16
CA LYS A 77 16.50 0.27 7.13
C LYS A 77 16.22 -0.44 5.81
N LEU A 78 15.03 -0.22 5.25
CA LEU A 78 14.56 -0.90 4.05
C LEU A 78 14.65 -0.04 2.77
N GLN A 79 15.12 1.18 2.88
CA GLN A 79 15.36 2.12 1.78
C GLN A 79 14.14 2.27 0.85
N PHE A 80 13.03 2.75 1.41
CA PHE A 80 11.86 3.16 0.65
C PHE A 80 11.53 4.65 0.89
N PRO A 81 10.97 5.35 -0.12
CA PRO A 81 10.66 6.77 0.00
C PRO A 81 9.58 7.04 1.05
N TYR A 82 9.90 7.87 2.04
CA TYR A 82 9.03 8.35 3.10
C TYR A 82 9.36 9.80 3.44
N ARG A 83 8.35 10.60 3.78
CA ARG A 83 8.51 11.97 4.28
C ARG A 83 7.48 12.26 5.36
N GLN A 84 7.95 12.66 6.53
CA GLN A 84 7.10 13.18 7.61
C GLN A 84 6.79 14.65 7.32
N ASN A 85 5.70 14.91 6.59
CA ASN A 85 5.31 16.25 6.18
C ASN A 85 4.20 16.87 7.04
N GLY A 86 3.60 16.10 7.95
CA GLY A 86 2.47 16.53 8.76
C GLY A 86 1.13 16.52 8.02
N SER A 87 0.06 16.59 8.80
CA SER A 87 -1.33 16.62 8.31
C SER A 87 -2.10 17.77 8.92
N LEU A 88 -3.02 18.36 8.16
CA LEU A 88 -3.94 19.40 8.58
C LEU A 88 -5.38 18.93 8.36
N ILE A 89 -6.22 19.01 9.39
CA ILE A 89 -7.65 18.72 9.32
C ILE A 89 -8.37 20.06 9.39
N LEU A 90 -8.89 20.53 8.26
CA LEU A 90 -9.50 21.86 8.12
C LEU A 90 -10.90 21.92 8.72
N CYS A 91 -11.19 22.99 9.44
CA CYS A 91 -12.52 23.41 9.90
C CYS A 91 -12.94 24.65 9.12
N PHE A 92 -14.14 24.65 8.54
CA PHE A 92 -14.66 25.76 7.74
C PHE A 92 -15.68 26.62 8.46
N GLU A 93 -16.20 26.16 9.59
CA GLU A 93 -17.29 26.81 10.31
C GLU A 93 -16.92 26.96 11.79
N GLU A 94 -17.14 28.16 12.37
CA GLU A 94 -16.83 28.43 13.78
C GLU A 94 -17.53 27.47 14.74
N GLU A 95 -18.78 27.09 14.42
CA GLU A 95 -19.60 26.17 15.21
C GLU A 95 -19.07 24.75 15.24
N ASN A 96 -18.26 24.37 14.25
CA ASN A 96 -17.63 23.03 14.15
C ASN A 96 -16.25 22.94 14.84
N LYS A 97 -15.74 24.03 15.45
CA LYS A 97 -14.46 23.98 16.18
C LYS A 97 -14.45 22.99 17.35
N GLY A 98 -15.63 22.72 17.96
CA GLY A 98 -15.77 21.66 18.96
C GLY A 98 -15.35 20.29 18.46
N LYS A 99 -15.61 19.98 17.20
CA LYS A 99 -15.19 18.70 16.57
C LYS A 99 -13.67 18.59 16.41
N LEU A 100 -12.95 19.70 16.19
CA LEU A 100 -11.48 19.70 16.21
C LEU A 100 -10.95 19.39 17.61
N GLN A 101 -11.60 19.94 18.64
CA GLN A 101 -11.23 19.67 20.03
C GLN A 101 -11.45 18.19 20.37
N GLU A 102 -12.57 17.59 19.95
CA GLU A 102 -12.84 16.15 20.12
C GLU A 102 -11.76 15.29 19.44
N LEU A 103 -11.37 15.62 18.19
CA LEU A 103 -10.29 14.91 17.48
C LEU A 103 -8.93 15.09 18.15
N TYR A 104 -8.65 16.27 18.68
CA TYR A 104 -7.44 16.55 19.45
C TYR A 104 -7.37 15.66 20.69
N GLU A 105 -8.44 15.64 21.52
CA GLU A 105 -8.52 14.85 22.74
C GLU A 105 -8.42 13.35 22.44
N ARG A 106 -9.09 12.88 21.40
CA ARG A 106 -9.01 11.51 20.90
C ARG A 106 -7.57 11.15 20.51
N GLY A 107 -6.90 12.05 19.79
CA GLY A 107 -5.50 11.85 19.41
C GLY A 107 -4.56 11.77 20.60
N ILE A 108 -4.77 12.61 21.63
CA ILE A 108 -4.01 12.54 22.89
C ILE A 108 -4.25 11.20 23.60
N GLN A 109 -5.51 10.73 23.68
CA GLN A 109 -5.84 9.43 24.27
C GLN A 109 -5.19 8.27 23.51
N ASN A 110 -5.07 8.37 22.18
CA ASN A 110 -4.39 7.39 21.34
C ASN A 110 -2.86 7.46 21.44
N GLY A 111 -2.29 8.48 22.08
CA GLY A 111 -0.85 8.66 22.25
C GLY A 111 -0.15 9.40 21.11
N VAL A 112 -0.91 10.13 20.25
CA VAL A 112 -0.34 10.94 19.17
C VAL A 112 0.42 12.14 19.74
N GLN A 113 1.65 12.34 19.29
CA GLN A 113 2.53 13.40 19.81
C GLN A 113 2.41 14.69 19.01
N GLY A 114 2.52 15.82 19.71
CA GLY A 114 2.69 17.14 19.11
C GLY A 114 1.46 17.73 18.42
N LEU A 115 0.25 17.20 18.66
CA LEU A 115 -0.99 17.75 18.13
C LEU A 115 -1.20 19.21 18.54
N GLN A 116 -1.69 20.04 17.63
CA GLN A 116 -1.97 21.47 17.87
C GLN A 116 -3.25 21.88 17.14
N ILE A 117 -4.07 22.72 17.76
CA ILE A 117 -5.15 23.41 17.06
C ILE A 117 -4.61 24.76 16.61
N LEU A 118 -4.57 24.97 15.31
CA LEU A 118 -4.07 26.20 14.68
C LEU A 118 -5.20 27.17 14.43
N THR A 119 -4.91 28.46 14.67
CA THR A 119 -5.74 29.57 14.24
C THR A 119 -5.67 29.77 12.73
N GLN A 120 -6.60 30.51 12.16
CA GLN A 120 -6.61 30.87 10.75
C GLN A 120 -5.29 31.57 10.32
N GLU A 121 -4.73 32.45 11.17
CA GLU A 121 -3.48 33.16 10.87
C GLU A 121 -2.27 32.20 10.80
N GLU A 122 -2.15 31.30 11.76
CA GLU A 122 -1.10 30.27 11.79
C GLU A 122 -1.22 29.32 10.59
N LEU A 123 -2.46 28.92 10.25
CA LEU A 123 -2.74 28.06 9.11
C LEU A 123 -2.32 28.72 7.79
N ARG A 124 -2.62 30.01 7.58
CA ARG A 124 -2.21 30.78 6.39
C ARG A 124 -0.70 30.91 6.26
N LYS A 125 0.01 31.03 7.39
CA LYS A 125 1.49 31.07 7.40
C LYS A 125 2.08 29.69 7.03
N MET A 126 1.46 28.62 7.52
CA MET A 126 1.94 27.26 7.28
C MET A 126 1.67 26.78 5.84
N GLU A 127 0.47 27.06 5.32
CA GLU A 127 0.00 26.64 3.99
C GLU A 127 -0.71 27.79 3.25
N PRO A 128 0.04 28.66 2.56
CA PRO A 128 -0.49 29.89 1.95
C PRO A 128 -1.54 29.68 0.85
N ASN A 129 -1.56 28.48 0.24
CA ASN A 129 -2.46 28.11 -0.86
C ASN A 129 -3.80 27.53 -0.38
N LEU A 130 -4.00 27.36 0.93
CA LEU A 130 -5.29 26.94 1.46
C LEU A 130 -6.36 28.02 1.26
N THR A 131 -7.60 27.58 1.22
CA THR A 131 -8.75 28.47 1.14
C THR A 131 -8.80 29.45 2.32
N ASP A 132 -9.24 30.67 2.06
CA ASP A 132 -9.44 31.68 3.11
C ASP A 132 -10.66 31.37 4.01
N ASN A 133 -11.49 30.41 3.62
CA ASN A 133 -12.68 30.00 4.40
C ASN A 133 -12.34 29.04 5.57
N ALA A 134 -11.13 28.50 5.64
CA ALA A 134 -10.72 27.68 6.78
C ALA A 134 -10.50 28.57 8.01
N VAL A 135 -11.30 28.36 9.07
CA VAL A 135 -11.28 29.16 10.30
C VAL A 135 -10.33 28.63 11.36
N ALA A 136 -10.01 27.34 11.30
CA ALA A 136 -9.06 26.65 12.18
C ALA A 136 -8.62 25.33 11.53
N ALA A 137 -7.60 24.66 12.10
CA ALA A 137 -7.23 23.31 11.74
C ALA A 137 -6.62 22.55 12.92
N LEU A 138 -6.78 21.23 12.95
CA LEU A 138 -5.95 20.35 13.77
C LEU A 138 -4.69 20.00 12.97
N TYR A 139 -3.53 20.34 13.51
CA TYR A 139 -2.22 19.97 12.97
C TYR A 139 -1.68 18.74 13.67
N ALA A 140 -1.33 17.72 12.90
CA ALA A 140 -0.72 16.48 13.36
C ALA A 140 0.69 16.32 12.73
N PRO A 141 1.76 16.74 13.44
CA PRO A 141 3.12 16.80 12.88
C PRO A 141 3.72 15.42 12.59
N THR A 142 3.24 14.37 13.24
CA THR A 142 3.71 13.00 13.01
C THR A 142 3.11 12.36 11.76
N GLY A 143 2.13 12.99 11.13
CA GLY A 143 1.61 12.54 9.84
C GLY A 143 2.68 12.58 8.75
N GLY A 144 2.55 11.72 7.75
CA GLY A 144 3.54 11.64 6.67
C GLY A 144 2.95 11.07 5.37
N ILE A 145 3.80 10.98 4.38
CA ILE A 145 3.53 10.35 3.09
C ILE A 145 4.61 9.32 2.76
N VAL A 146 4.20 8.24 2.12
CA VAL A 146 5.06 7.11 1.75
C VAL A 146 4.74 6.64 0.33
N CYS A 147 5.72 6.06 -0.37
CA CYS A 147 5.42 5.31 -1.58
C CYS A 147 4.83 3.95 -1.20
N PRO A 148 3.53 3.69 -1.43
CA PRO A 148 2.90 2.43 -1.00
C PRO A 148 3.47 1.22 -1.73
N PHE A 149 3.89 1.37 -2.99
CA PHE A 149 4.56 0.32 -3.76
C PHE A 149 5.90 -0.05 -3.12
N SER A 150 6.77 0.95 -2.93
CA SER A 150 8.12 0.72 -2.40
C SER A 150 8.09 0.17 -0.98
N LEU A 151 7.15 0.62 -0.13
CA LEU A 151 6.95 0.05 1.21
C LEU A 151 6.60 -1.45 1.13
N THR A 152 5.59 -1.81 0.33
CA THR A 152 5.14 -3.21 0.21
C THR A 152 6.25 -4.10 -0.37
N ILE A 153 6.91 -3.63 -1.45
CA ILE A 153 8.00 -4.35 -2.12
C ILE A 153 9.19 -4.51 -1.15
N ALA A 154 9.53 -3.46 -0.39
CA ALA A 154 10.62 -3.51 0.57
C ALA A 154 10.37 -4.55 1.67
N MET A 155 9.14 -4.66 2.18
CA MET A 155 8.75 -5.70 3.14
C MET A 155 8.89 -7.09 2.54
N ALA A 156 8.38 -7.29 1.31
CA ALA A 156 8.45 -8.58 0.62
C ALA A 156 9.88 -9.02 0.30
N GLU A 157 10.69 -8.12 -0.26
CA GLU A 157 12.10 -8.42 -0.58
C GLU A 157 12.90 -8.74 0.67
N ASN A 158 12.74 -7.96 1.76
CA ASN A 158 13.41 -8.26 3.02
C ASN A 158 12.94 -9.59 3.63
N ALA A 159 11.65 -9.92 3.53
CA ALA A 159 11.14 -11.23 3.93
C ALA A 159 11.78 -12.36 3.10
N ALA A 160 11.87 -12.21 1.78
CA ALA A 160 12.49 -13.19 0.89
C ALA A 160 14.00 -13.36 1.14
N GLU A 161 14.73 -12.27 1.43
CA GLU A 161 16.15 -12.31 1.83
C GLU A 161 16.36 -13.04 3.18
N ASN A 162 15.31 -13.17 3.96
CA ASN A 162 15.25 -13.91 5.23
C ASN A 162 14.57 -15.30 5.09
N GLY A 163 14.47 -15.82 3.87
CA GLY A 163 14.06 -17.20 3.60
C GLY A 163 12.55 -17.41 3.37
N VAL A 164 11.74 -16.37 3.33
CA VAL A 164 10.31 -16.50 2.99
C VAL A 164 10.15 -16.80 1.50
N LEU A 165 9.34 -17.78 1.17
CA LEU A 165 9.00 -18.13 -0.20
C LEU A 165 7.74 -17.37 -0.64
N PHE A 166 7.76 -16.82 -1.85
CA PHE A 166 6.62 -16.15 -2.49
C PHE A 166 6.22 -16.93 -3.75
N GLN A 167 4.95 -17.36 -3.80
CA GLN A 167 4.35 -18.00 -4.95
C GLN A 167 3.23 -17.08 -5.49
N ARG A 168 3.42 -16.58 -6.71
CA ARG A 168 2.48 -15.74 -7.44
C ARG A 168 1.60 -16.58 -8.37
N ASN A 169 0.48 -16.02 -8.83
CA ASN A 169 -0.54 -16.72 -9.61
C ASN A 169 -1.13 -17.95 -8.88
N GLN A 170 -1.16 -17.90 -7.54
CA GLN A 170 -1.65 -18.95 -6.66
C GLN A 170 -2.92 -18.48 -5.94
N ARG A 171 -4.02 -18.35 -6.71
CA ARG A 171 -5.33 -18.04 -6.12
C ARG A 171 -5.82 -19.22 -5.31
N VAL A 172 -6.01 -19.03 -4.03
CA VAL A 172 -6.59 -20.05 -3.13
C VAL A 172 -8.06 -20.26 -3.50
N THR A 173 -8.46 -21.53 -3.66
CA THR A 173 -9.82 -21.94 -4.08
C THR A 173 -10.52 -22.82 -3.06
N ALA A 174 -9.78 -23.49 -2.18
CA ALA A 174 -10.34 -24.27 -1.07
C ALA A 174 -9.34 -24.43 0.06
N ILE A 175 -9.86 -24.62 1.27
CA ILE A 175 -9.10 -24.92 2.48
C ILE A 175 -9.72 -26.14 3.14
N GLU A 176 -8.90 -27.18 3.34
CA GLU A 176 -9.28 -28.40 4.08
C GLU A 176 -8.64 -28.34 5.47
N VAL A 177 -9.44 -28.60 6.48
CA VAL A 177 -8.97 -28.76 7.87
C VAL A 177 -8.47 -30.19 8.04
N MET A 178 -7.20 -30.35 8.42
CA MET A 178 -6.59 -31.65 8.67
C MET A 178 -6.56 -31.97 10.19
N GLU A 179 -6.16 -33.16 10.55
CA GLU A 179 -5.92 -33.51 11.97
C GLU A 179 -4.88 -32.59 12.61
N LYS A 180 -3.86 -32.17 11.82
CA LYS A 180 -2.84 -31.18 12.24
C LYS A 180 -2.65 -30.16 11.13
N GLY A 181 -3.20 -28.96 11.36
CA GLY A 181 -3.07 -27.83 10.41
C GLY A 181 -4.06 -27.89 9.25
N TYR A 182 -3.64 -27.40 8.09
CA TYR A 182 -4.49 -27.10 6.95
C TYR A 182 -3.85 -27.51 5.64
N ARG A 183 -4.70 -27.90 4.68
CA ARG A 183 -4.34 -28.07 3.29
C ARG A 183 -5.02 -26.99 2.44
N VAL A 184 -4.23 -26.26 1.67
CA VAL A 184 -4.66 -25.15 0.83
C VAL A 184 -4.54 -25.54 -0.64
N HIS A 185 -5.64 -25.43 -1.37
CA HIS A 185 -5.72 -25.71 -2.80
C HIS A 185 -5.66 -24.38 -3.57
N ALA A 186 -4.85 -24.35 -4.64
CA ALA A 186 -4.76 -23.23 -5.57
C ALA A 186 -5.44 -23.53 -6.91
N ALA A 187 -5.76 -22.50 -7.68
CA ALA A 187 -6.50 -22.64 -8.95
C ALA A 187 -5.75 -23.39 -10.05
N ASP A 188 -4.44 -23.52 -9.95
CA ASP A 188 -3.58 -24.27 -10.87
C ASP A 188 -3.29 -25.71 -10.43
N GLU A 189 -4.17 -26.26 -9.59
CA GLU A 189 -4.08 -27.63 -9.03
C GLU A 189 -2.93 -27.82 -8.02
N ASN A 190 -2.15 -26.79 -7.71
CA ASN A 190 -1.13 -26.87 -6.66
C ASN A 190 -1.79 -27.00 -5.28
N VAL A 191 -1.16 -27.80 -4.43
CA VAL A 191 -1.62 -28.08 -3.06
C VAL A 191 -0.50 -27.82 -2.09
N TYR A 192 -0.80 -27.07 -1.03
CA TYR A 192 0.15 -26.68 0.00
C TYR A 192 -0.38 -27.09 1.38
N GLU A 193 0.51 -27.45 2.30
CA GLU A 193 0.15 -27.82 3.67
C GLU A 193 0.91 -26.96 4.68
N ALA A 194 0.22 -26.49 5.71
CA ALA A 194 0.82 -25.74 6.79
C ALA A 194 0.16 -26.01 8.15
N ALA A 195 0.93 -25.80 9.22
CA ALA A 195 0.41 -25.85 10.57
C ALA A 195 -0.49 -24.64 10.89
N ILE A 196 -0.14 -23.45 10.36
CA ILE A 196 -0.84 -22.17 10.59
C ILE A 196 -1.17 -21.51 9.27
N ILE A 197 -2.38 -20.97 9.16
CA ILE A 197 -2.81 -20.13 8.03
C ILE A 197 -3.04 -18.70 8.53
N ILE A 198 -2.56 -17.72 7.77
CA ILE A 198 -2.83 -16.30 7.99
C ILE A 198 -3.58 -15.78 6.77
N ASN A 199 -4.83 -15.41 6.98
CA ASN A 199 -5.69 -14.84 5.97
C ASN A 199 -5.50 -13.33 5.88
N ALA A 200 -4.62 -12.87 4.98
CA ALA A 200 -4.35 -11.46 4.70
C ALA A 200 -4.79 -11.06 3.27
N ALA A 201 -5.90 -11.66 2.78
CA ALA A 201 -6.39 -11.54 1.41
C ALA A 201 -7.12 -10.21 1.08
N GLY A 202 -7.00 -9.19 1.95
CA GLY A 202 -7.55 -7.85 1.72
C GLY A 202 -9.08 -7.87 1.60
N VAL A 203 -9.63 -7.32 0.53
CA VAL A 203 -11.10 -7.28 0.31
C VAL A 203 -11.72 -8.66 0.09
N HIS A 204 -10.91 -9.68 -0.20
CA HIS A 204 -11.35 -11.08 -0.37
C HIS A 204 -11.11 -11.93 0.89
N ALA A 205 -10.76 -11.33 2.02
CA ALA A 205 -10.48 -12.09 3.23
C ALA A 205 -11.71 -12.84 3.78
N ASP A 206 -12.90 -12.32 3.58
CA ASP A 206 -14.15 -13.01 3.92
C ASP A 206 -14.39 -14.25 3.04
N GLU A 207 -14.02 -14.20 1.75
CA GLU A 207 -14.12 -15.37 0.87
C GLU A 207 -13.22 -16.52 1.34
N ILE A 208 -11.99 -16.18 1.77
CA ILE A 208 -11.05 -17.15 2.33
C ILE A 208 -11.54 -17.68 3.69
N HIS A 209 -12.02 -16.80 4.57
CA HIS A 209 -12.60 -17.18 5.87
C HIS A 209 -13.79 -18.15 5.70
N ASN A 210 -14.68 -17.85 4.75
CA ASN A 210 -15.89 -18.63 4.49
C ASN A 210 -15.63 -19.96 3.74
N MET A 211 -14.36 -20.26 3.36
CA MET A 211 -13.97 -21.60 2.89
C MET A 211 -13.87 -22.62 4.04
N LEU A 212 -13.80 -22.15 5.29
CA LEU A 212 -13.78 -23.05 6.45
C LEU A 212 -15.17 -23.72 6.60
N PRO A 213 -15.21 -25.02 6.93
CA PRO A 213 -16.48 -25.73 7.14
C PRO A 213 -17.30 -25.10 8.28
N ALA A 214 -18.62 -25.22 8.21
CA ALA A 214 -19.48 -24.79 9.31
C ALA A 214 -19.16 -25.57 10.61
N LYS A 215 -18.93 -24.85 11.72
CA LYS A 215 -18.63 -25.41 13.02
C LYS A 215 -19.27 -24.57 14.13
N GLU A 216 -19.56 -25.15 15.28
CA GLU A 216 -20.11 -24.42 16.41
C GLU A 216 -19.21 -23.25 16.82
N GLY A 217 -19.81 -22.05 16.87
CA GLY A 217 -19.12 -20.79 17.18
C GLY A 217 -18.41 -20.11 16.01
N HIS A 218 -18.25 -20.78 14.85
CA HIS A 218 -17.79 -20.16 13.63
C HIS A 218 -18.94 -19.40 12.95
N GLN A 219 -18.70 -18.16 12.55
CA GLN A 219 -19.69 -17.31 11.88
C GLN A 219 -19.10 -16.86 10.55
N GLU A 220 -19.95 -16.77 9.52
CA GLU A 220 -19.53 -16.19 8.24
C GLU A 220 -19.08 -14.73 8.42
N MET A 221 -18.06 -14.37 7.69
CA MET A 221 -17.54 -13.00 7.61
C MET A 221 -18.06 -12.33 6.34
N HIS A 222 -18.34 -11.04 6.44
CA HIS A 222 -18.72 -10.22 5.28
C HIS A 222 -17.89 -8.93 5.27
N LEU A 223 -17.25 -8.66 4.13
CA LEU A 223 -16.54 -7.41 3.88
C LEU A 223 -17.24 -6.58 2.82
N ILE A 224 -17.39 -5.32 3.09
CA ILE A 224 -17.95 -4.34 2.17
C ILE A 224 -16.84 -3.74 1.32
N ALA A 225 -16.99 -3.84 0.00
CA ALA A 225 -16.07 -3.24 -0.95
C ALA A 225 -16.35 -1.73 -1.06
N ARG A 226 -15.51 -0.90 -0.41
CA ARG A 226 -15.65 0.56 -0.42
C ARG A 226 -14.66 1.20 -1.39
N LYS A 227 -15.16 1.58 -2.57
CA LYS A 227 -14.38 2.18 -3.64
C LYS A 227 -14.00 3.62 -3.33
N GLY A 228 -12.74 3.97 -3.60
CA GLY A 228 -12.22 5.32 -3.58
C GLY A 228 -11.53 5.67 -4.90
N GLU A 229 -12.00 6.72 -5.56
CA GLU A 229 -11.46 7.19 -6.83
C GLU A 229 -10.57 8.41 -6.62
N TYR A 230 -9.50 8.51 -7.41
CA TYR A 230 -8.43 9.49 -7.26
C TYR A 230 -8.05 10.14 -8.59
N CYS A 231 -7.59 11.39 -8.54
CA CYS A 231 -6.88 12.05 -9.62
C CYS A 231 -5.43 12.32 -9.21
N LEU A 232 -4.48 11.91 -10.05
CA LEU A 232 -3.06 12.19 -9.86
C LEU A 232 -2.61 13.25 -10.87
N TYR A 233 -2.06 14.34 -10.36
CA TYR A 233 -1.50 15.42 -11.16
C TYR A 233 0.00 15.24 -11.43
N ASP A 234 0.45 15.88 -12.49
CA ASP A 234 1.88 16.02 -12.82
C ASP A 234 2.69 16.66 -11.67
N LYS A 235 3.98 16.38 -11.60
CA LYS A 235 4.92 16.98 -10.62
C LYS A 235 4.87 18.53 -10.59
N LYS A 236 4.49 19.18 -11.69
CA LYS A 236 4.31 20.65 -11.72
C LYS A 236 3.24 21.17 -10.76
N ALA A 237 2.28 20.33 -10.39
CA ALA A 237 1.24 20.65 -9.42
C ALA A 237 1.64 20.30 -7.98
N GLY A 238 2.73 19.56 -7.77
CA GLY A 238 3.10 18.98 -6.49
C GLY A 238 3.43 19.98 -5.38
N ALA A 239 3.80 21.21 -5.75
CA ALA A 239 4.09 22.28 -4.79
C ALA A 239 2.83 23.07 -4.33
N LEU A 240 1.62 22.63 -4.70
CA LEU A 240 0.40 23.31 -4.27
C LEU A 240 0.26 23.36 -2.75
N VAL A 241 0.51 22.25 -2.10
CA VAL A 241 0.52 22.08 -0.64
C VAL A 241 1.73 21.28 -0.20
N ASP A 242 2.26 21.54 0.99
CA ASP A 242 3.34 20.76 1.59
C ASP A 242 2.80 19.69 2.56
N LYS A 243 1.76 20.01 3.30
CA LYS A 243 1.10 19.11 4.25
C LYS A 243 0.02 18.27 3.55
N THR A 244 -0.35 17.15 4.17
CA THR A 244 -1.56 16.42 3.77
C THR A 244 -2.79 17.14 4.31
N ILE A 245 -3.68 17.58 3.42
CA ILE A 245 -4.86 18.35 3.77
C ILE A 245 -6.08 17.44 3.82
N PHE A 246 -6.71 17.37 4.98
CA PHE A 246 -7.98 16.73 5.25
C PHE A 246 -9.06 17.78 5.50
N GLN A 247 -10.30 17.37 5.36
CA GLN A 247 -11.47 18.10 5.84
C GLN A 247 -12.01 17.42 7.11
N LEU A 248 -12.62 18.16 8.02
CA LEU A 248 -13.33 17.57 9.16
C LEU A 248 -14.28 16.46 8.68
N PRO A 249 -14.33 15.31 9.36
CA PRO A 249 -15.30 14.27 9.06
C PRO A 249 -16.72 14.84 9.09
N GLY A 250 -17.44 14.65 7.99
CA GLY A 250 -18.83 15.04 7.86
C GLY A 250 -19.73 13.82 7.74
N LYS A 251 -21.01 14.05 7.43
CA LYS A 251 -22.02 12.99 7.22
C LYS A 251 -21.55 11.89 6.23
N TYR A 252 -20.62 12.20 5.33
CA TYR A 252 -20.12 11.30 4.29
C TYR A 252 -18.64 10.94 4.46
N GLY A 253 -18.11 10.93 5.70
CA GLY A 253 -16.74 10.54 6.02
C GLY A 253 -15.73 11.69 6.00
N LYS A 254 -14.44 11.38 5.84
CA LYS A 254 -13.30 12.28 6.01
C LYS A 254 -13.14 13.37 4.94
N GLY A 255 -14.05 13.48 3.99
CA GLY A 255 -13.94 14.39 2.85
C GLY A 255 -12.86 13.97 1.84
N ILE A 256 -12.61 14.84 0.85
CA ILE A 256 -11.60 14.63 -0.18
C ILE A 256 -10.26 15.22 0.28
N LEU A 257 -9.20 14.45 0.13
CA LEU A 257 -7.85 14.86 0.45
C LEU A 257 -7.23 15.69 -0.67
N VAL A 258 -6.33 16.61 -0.28
CA VAL A 258 -5.36 17.24 -1.17
C VAL A 258 -3.99 16.99 -0.55
N THR A 259 -3.13 16.23 -1.22
CA THR A 259 -1.86 15.80 -0.63
C THR A 259 -0.74 15.76 -1.68
N PRO A 260 0.48 16.19 -1.33
CA PRO A 260 1.63 15.88 -2.17
C PRO A 260 1.92 14.38 -2.09
N THR A 261 2.55 13.83 -3.11
CA THR A 261 3.15 12.49 -3.02
C THR A 261 4.63 12.59 -2.70
N VAL A 262 5.22 11.53 -2.17
CA VAL A 262 6.66 11.48 -1.86
C VAL A 262 7.54 11.66 -3.11
N HIS A 263 6.97 11.48 -4.30
CA HIS A 263 7.66 11.67 -5.59
C HIS A 263 7.36 13.03 -6.25
N GLY A 264 6.72 13.95 -5.55
CA GLY A 264 6.49 15.32 -6.00
C GLY A 264 5.27 15.52 -6.89
N ASN A 265 4.38 14.55 -7.03
CA ASN A 265 3.08 14.72 -7.65
C ASN A 265 2.07 15.31 -6.65
N LEU A 266 0.93 15.82 -7.13
CA LEU A 266 -0.22 16.14 -6.30
C LEU A 266 -1.29 15.05 -6.50
N LEU A 267 -1.84 14.54 -5.41
CA LEU A 267 -2.94 13.57 -5.41
C LEU A 267 -4.16 14.20 -4.76
N ILE A 268 -5.32 14.06 -5.39
CA ILE A 268 -6.62 14.40 -4.82
C ILE A 268 -7.55 13.19 -4.83
N GLY A 269 -8.39 13.07 -3.82
CA GLY A 269 -9.23 11.89 -3.57
C GLY A 269 -9.09 11.43 -2.14
N PRO A 270 -9.69 10.30 -1.75
CA PRO A 270 -10.60 9.50 -2.54
C PRO A 270 -12.07 9.87 -2.38
N THR A 271 -12.91 9.34 -3.25
CA THR A 271 -14.35 9.13 -2.96
C THR A 271 -14.53 8.00 -1.94
N ALA A 272 -15.76 7.77 -1.49
CA ALA A 272 -16.11 6.66 -0.61
C ALA A 272 -17.51 6.16 -0.99
N VAL A 273 -17.54 5.11 -1.82
CA VAL A 273 -18.78 4.53 -2.34
C VAL A 273 -18.74 3.01 -2.15
N ASP A 274 -19.74 2.47 -1.49
CA ASP A 274 -19.88 1.03 -1.33
C ASP A 274 -20.41 0.42 -2.63
N ILE A 275 -19.73 -0.61 -3.11
CA ILE A 275 -20.05 -1.28 -4.38
C ILE A 275 -20.13 -2.79 -4.19
N PRO A 276 -20.98 -3.50 -4.98
CA PRO A 276 -21.12 -4.95 -4.86
C PRO A 276 -19.92 -5.73 -5.44
N ASP A 277 -19.21 -5.16 -6.42
CA ASP A 277 -18.11 -5.83 -7.10
C ASP A 277 -16.77 -5.49 -6.43
N LYS A 278 -16.15 -6.46 -5.75
CA LYS A 278 -14.84 -6.35 -5.10
C LYS A 278 -13.69 -6.10 -6.08
N ASN A 279 -13.90 -6.31 -7.37
CA ASN A 279 -12.95 -6.06 -8.45
C ASN A 279 -13.25 -4.77 -9.23
N GLY A 280 -14.25 -3.99 -8.82
CA GLY A 280 -14.74 -2.79 -9.51
C GLY A 280 -13.78 -1.59 -9.42
N VAL A 281 -12.55 -1.72 -9.94
CA VAL A 281 -11.49 -0.69 -9.89
C VAL A 281 -11.53 0.34 -11.01
N ASN A 282 -12.59 0.39 -11.80
CA ASN A 282 -12.81 1.45 -12.79
C ASN A 282 -13.08 2.80 -12.12
N THR A 283 -12.66 3.90 -12.74
CA THR A 283 -13.07 5.26 -12.39
C THR A 283 -14.32 5.65 -13.15
N THR A 284 -15.11 6.58 -12.60
CA THR A 284 -16.35 7.08 -13.18
C THR A 284 -16.29 8.60 -13.37
N GLY A 285 -17.02 9.14 -14.36
CA GLY A 285 -17.11 10.60 -14.56
C GLY A 285 -17.62 11.30 -13.30
N GLU A 286 -18.71 10.79 -12.71
CA GLU A 286 -19.32 11.32 -11.47
C GLU A 286 -18.33 11.30 -10.29
N GLY A 287 -17.60 10.19 -10.11
CA GLY A 287 -16.61 10.07 -9.03
C GLY A 287 -15.47 11.08 -9.19
N LEU A 288 -14.94 11.25 -10.42
CA LEU A 288 -13.87 12.21 -10.67
C LEU A 288 -14.35 13.66 -10.56
N GLU A 289 -15.57 14.00 -10.98
CA GLU A 289 -16.19 15.31 -10.77
C GLU A 289 -16.35 15.60 -9.27
N THR A 290 -16.85 14.64 -8.50
CA THR A 290 -16.95 14.74 -7.03
C THR A 290 -15.59 15.00 -6.37
N VAL A 291 -14.54 14.31 -6.84
CA VAL A 291 -13.17 14.52 -6.34
C VAL A 291 -12.71 15.95 -6.59
N MET A 292 -12.92 16.46 -7.81
CA MET A 292 -12.51 17.83 -8.18
C MET A 292 -13.28 18.88 -7.41
N GLU A 293 -14.61 18.75 -7.32
CA GLU A 293 -15.48 19.70 -6.63
C GLU A 293 -15.14 19.82 -5.16
N LYS A 294 -15.10 18.68 -4.44
CA LYS A 294 -14.82 18.68 -3.00
C LYS A 294 -13.38 19.07 -2.66
N ALA A 295 -12.39 18.72 -3.50
CA ALA A 295 -11.01 19.15 -3.29
C ALA A 295 -10.86 20.68 -3.42
N SER A 296 -11.65 21.32 -4.31
CA SER A 296 -11.61 22.77 -4.53
C SER A 296 -11.99 23.59 -3.29
N VAL A 297 -12.74 23.00 -2.35
CA VAL A 297 -13.11 23.65 -1.09
C VAL A 297 -11.90 23.89 -0.18
N SER A 298 -10.88 23.02 -0.26
CA SER A 298 -9.71 23.07 0.63
C SER A 298 -8.63 24.05 0.20
N VAL A 299 -8.56 24.42 -1.06
CA VAL A 299 -7.49 25.25 -1.63
C VAL A 299 -8.05 26.47 -2.39
N LYS A 300 -7.28 27.55 -2.47
CA LYS A 300 -7.67 28.77 -3.22
C LYS A 300 -7.94 28.49 -4.70
N LYS A 301 -7.14 27.60 -5.29
CA LYS A 301 -7.28 27.22 -6.70
C LYS A 301 -6.63 25.89 -6.97
N LEU A 302 -7.40 24.94 -7.51
CA LEU A 302 -6.84 23.70 -8.03
C LEU A 302 -6.04 23.94 -9.33
N PRO A 303 -4.98 23.14 -9.57
CA PRO A 303 -4.30 23.15 -10.86
C PRO A 303 -5.27 22.76 -12.01
N PRO A 304 -5.04 23.25 -13.23
CA PRO A 304 -5.90 22.89 -14.36
C PRO A 304 -5.99 21.39 -14.59
N ALA A 305 -7.18 20.89 -14.92
CA ALA A 305 -7.44 19.45 -15.16
C ALA A 305 -6.50 18.82 -16.21
N LYS A 306 -6.01 19.61 -17.20
CA LYS A 306 -5.01 19.17 -18.20
C LYS A 306 -3.65 18.74 -17.60
N GLN A 307 -3.43 19.00 -16.33
CA GLN A 307 -2.25 18.51 -15.59
C GLN A 307 -2.50 17.19 -14.87
N ILE A 308 -3.72 16.64 -14.90
CA ILE A 308 -3.99 15.29 -14.44
C ILE A 308 -3.33 14.33 -15.42
N ILE A 309 -2.46 13.46 -14.92
CA ILE A 309 -1.71 12.48 -15.72
C ILE A 309 -2.36 11.11 -15.70
N THR A 310 -3.12 10.79 -14.65
CA THR A 310 -3.89 9.55 -14.53
C THR A 310 -4.97 9.66 -13.45
N SER A 311 -5.96 8.80 -13.54
CA SER A 311 -6.93 8.50 -12.49
C SER A 311 -6.89 7.02 -12.16
N PHE A 312 -7.26 6.67 -10.94
CA PHE A 312 -7.33 5.27 -10.51
C PHE A 312 -8.34 5.11 -9.37
N ALA A 313 -8.76 3.87 -9.12
CA ALA A 313 -9.59 3.54 -7.97
C ALA A 313 -8.97 2.41 -7.16
N GLY A 314 -9.22 2.43 -5.85
CA GLY A 314 -8.84 1.37 -4.93
C GLY A 314 -10.04 0.93 -4.09
N ILE A 315 -10.08 -0.34 -3.74
CA ILE A 315 -11.16 -0.93 -2.96
C ILE A 315 -10.69 -1.13 -1.52
N ARG A 316 -11.35 -0.50 -0.56
CA ARG A 316 -11.12 -0.70 0.87
C ARG A 316 -11.96 -1.87 1.37
N ALA A 317 -11.34 -2.71 2.20
CA ALA A 317 -11.99 -3.84 2.87
C ALA A 317 -12.66 -3.35 4.16
N HIS A 318 -13.90 -2.83 4.06
CA HIS A 318 -14.62 -2.34 5.24
C HIS A 318 -15.33 -3.49 5.95
N HIS A 319 -15.18 -3.57 7.28
CA HIS A 319 -15.92 -4.49 8.14
C HIS A 319 -16.94 -3.72 8.98
N GLU A 320 -18.08 -4.31 9.27
CA GLU A 320 -19.20 -3.67 9.98
C GLU A 320 -18.88 -3.20 11.40
N SER A 321 -17.87 -3.82 12.06
CA SER A 321 -17.41 -3.39 13.38
C SER A 321 -16.67 -2.04 13.36
N ASP A 322 -16.38 -1.51 12.17
CA ASP A 322 -15.52 -0.32 11.96
C ASP A 322 -14.14 -0.43 12.63
N ASP A 323 -13.65 -1.65 12.92
CA ASP A 323 -12.30 -1.93 13.43
C ASP A 323 -11.62 -3.03 12.59
N PHE A 324 -10.33 -3.26 12.81
CA PHE A 324 -9.60 -4.39 12.25
C PHE A 324 -10.03 -5.69 12.94
N VAL A 325 -10.17 -6.75 12.16
CA VAL A 325 -10.40 -8.10 12.65
C VAL A 325 -9.09 -8.86 12.55
N ILE A 326 -8.38 -9.00 13.69
CA ILE A 326 -7.10 -9.71 13.76
C ILE A 326 -7.17 -10.66 14.93
N GLU A 327 -7.57 -11.90 14.66
CA GLU A 327 -7.80 -12.92 15.68
C GLU A 327 -7.75 -14.32 15.09
N GLU A 328 -7.55 -15.31 15.96
CA GLU A 328 -7.72 -16.72 15.60
C GLU A 328 -9.20 -17.03 15.38
N SER A 329 -9.54 -17.62 14.24
CA SER A 329 -10.91 -17.94 13.87
C SER A 329 -11.50 -18.97 14.84
N LYS A 330 -12.68 -18.68 15.40
CA LYS A 330 -13.33 -19.53 16.41
C LYS A 330 -13.52 -20.96 15.92
N GLY A 331 -12.99 -21.90 16.70
CA GLY A 331 -13.08 -23.32 16.39
C GLY A 331 -12.00 -23.84 15.42
N TYR A 332 -11.11 -22.99 14.92
CA TYR A 332 -10.07 -23.34 13.95
C TYR A 332 -8.68 -22.91 14.45
N ALA A 333 -8.10 -23.73 15.33
CA ALA A 333 -6.78 -23.48 15.90
C ALA A 333 -5.72 -23.32 14.81
N GLY A 334 -4.94 -22.22 14.86
CA GLY A 334 -3.93 -21.90 13.87
C GLY A 334 -4.46 -21.23 12.60
N PHE A 335 -5.76 -20.91 12.49
CA PHE A 335 -6.28 -20.08 11.40
C PHE A 335 -6.49 -18.66 11.91
N ILE A 336 -5.66 -17.72 11.44
CA ILE A 336 -5.68 -16.33 11.88
C ILE A 336 -6.23 -15.45 10.77
N ASP A 337 -7.35 -14.77 11.03
CA ASP A 337 -7.87 -13.74 10.16
C ASP A 337 -7.16 -12.41 10.38
N VAL A 338 -6.85 -11.71 9.28
CA VAL A 338 -6.34 -10.35 9.24
C VAL A 338 -7.18 -9.59 8.21
N ALA A 339 -8.41 -9.30 8.61
CA ALA A 339 -9.46 -8.78 7.76
C ALA A 339 -9.91 -7.37 8.19
N GLY A 340 -10.75 -6.73 7.38
CA GLY A 340 -11.22 -5.38 7.67
C GLY A 340 -10.11 -4.31 7.60
N ILE A 341 -8.98 -4.62 6.96
CA ILE A 341 -7.82 -3.73 6.91
C ILE A 341 -8.05 -2.64 5.85
N GLU A 342 -8.84 -1.64 6.21
CA GLU A 342 -9.03 -0.39 5.47
C GLU A 342 -8.12 0.73 6.04
N SER A 343 -8.41 2.03 5.79
CA SER A 343 -7.69 3.12 6.44
C SER A 343 -7.84 3.05 7.98
N PRO A 344 -6.73 3.10 8.73
CA PRO A 344 -5.34 3.45 8.38
C PRO A 344 -4.39 2.27 8.08
N GLY A 345 -4.83 1.23 7.42
CA GLY A 345 -4.13 -0.05 7.20
C GLY A 345 -2.71 0.07 6.65
N LEU A 346 -2.46 1.00 5.69
CA LEU A 346 -1.11 1.19 5.14
C LEU A 346 -0.12 1.60 6.25
N THR A 347 -0.51 2.54 7.10
CA THR A 347 0.30 2.97 8.26
C THR A 347 0.46 1.85 9.27
N SER A 348 -0.61 1.12 9.51
CA SER A 348 -0.67 0.07 10.54
C SER A 348 0.05 -1.22 10.13
N ALA A 349 0.30 -1.44 8.84
CA ALA A 349 0.80 -2.71 8.32
C ALA A 349 2.07 -3.23 9.01
N PRO A 350 3.11 -2.42 9.29
CA PRO A 350 4.26 -2.90 10.06
C PRO A 350 3.91 -3.35 11.47
N ALA A 351 3.04 -2.61 12.17
CA ALA A 351 2.59 -2.96 13.52
C ALA A 351 1.64 -4.17 13.53
N ILE A 352 0.85 -4.36 12.47
CA ILE A 352 0.07 -5.58 12.24
C ILE A 352 1.02 -6.78 12.10
N GLY A 353 2.14 -6.61 11.39
CA GLY A 353 3.18 -7.63 11.29
C GLY A 353 3.70 -8.07 12.66
N GLU A 354 4.10 -7.11 13.53
CA GLU A 354 4.53 -7.40 14.90
C GLU A 354 3.44 -8.12 15.71
N TYR A 355 2.20 -7.63 15.62
CA TYR A 355 1.06 -8.16 16.38
C TYR A 355 0.70 -9.60 15.97
N VAL A 356 0.63 -9.88 14.67
CA VAL A 356 0.34 -11.22 14.16
C VAL A 356 1.49 -12.18 14.45
N ALA A 357 2.73 -11.73 14.33
CA ALA A 357 3.90 -12.55 14.70
C ALA A 357 3.87 -12.94 16.19
N GLN A 358 3.39 -12.06 17.06
CA GLN A 358 3.16 -12.38 18.47
C GLN A 358 2.09 -13.46 18.64
N LEU A 359 0.92 -13.33 18.00
CA LEU A 359 -0.14 -14.36 18.03
C LEU A 359 0.38 -15.72 17.56
N VAL A 360 1.12 -15.75 16.46
CA VAL A 360 1.73 -16.98 15.95
C VAL A 360 2.74 -17.59 16.93
N ASN A 361 3.51 -16.76 17.63
CA ASN A 361 4.45 -17.24 18.65
C ASN A 361 3.76 -17.80 19.89
N GLU A 362 2.56 -17.33 20.23
CA GLU A 362 1.73 -17.91 21.29
C GLU A 362 1.21 -19.30 20.92
N ILE A 363 0.90 -19.53 19.63
CA ILE A 363 0.48 -20.84 19.10
C ILE A 363 1.67 -21.79 18.96
N GLN A 364 2.77 -21.31 18.37
CA GLN A 364 3.97 -22.10 18.09
C GLN A 364 5.22 -21.25 18.35
N ALA A 365 5.82 -21.40 19.51
CA ALA A 365 7.09 -20.74 19.83
C ALA A 365 8.26 -21.43 19.12
N LEU A 366 9.06 -20.65 18.40
CA LEU A 366 10.27 -21.11 17.72
C LEU A 366 11.47 -20.22 18.09
N PRO A 367 12.72 -20.72 17.96
CA PRO A 367 13.93 -19.94 18.19
C PRO A 367 14.01 -18.71 17.30
N ASP A 368 14.79 -17.72 17.74
CA ASP A 368 15.13 -16.56 16.94
C ASP A 368 16.01 -16.94 15.75
N ASN A 369 15.69 -16.42 14.58
CA ASN A 369 16.54 -16.48 13.40
C ASN A 369 17.76 -15.56 13.63
N LYS A 370 18.90 -16.15 13.97
CA LYS A 370 20.15 -15.42 14.28
C LYS A 370 20.75 -14.73 13.04
N ASP A 371 20.40 -15.20 11.86
CA ASP A 371 20.86 -14.66 10.57
C ASP A 371 19.89 -13.65 9.96
N PHE A 372 18.86 -13.22 10.73
CA PHE A 372 17.87 -12.27 10.25
C PHE A 372 18.51 -10.94 9.86
N LYS A 373 18.33 -10.58 8.59
CA LYS A 373 18.81 -9.32 8.01
C LYS A 373 17.77 -8.22 8.25
N GLU A 374 18.09 -7.28 9.13
CA GLU A 374 17.23 -6.12 9.44
C GLU A 374 17.10 -5.13 8.29
N THR A 375 18.08 -5.09 7.41
CA THR A 375 18.22 -4.10 6.35
C THR A 375 18.04 -4.73 4.97
N ARG A 376 17.58 -3.93 4.04
CA ARG A 376 17.50 -4.24 2.62
C ARG A 376 18.16 -3.13 1.81
N GLN A 377 18.83 -3.48 0.72
CA GLN A 377 19.29 -2.49 -0.24
C GLN A 377 18.21 -2.16 -1.26
N GLY A 378 17.81 -0.88 -1.37
CA GLY A 378 16.89 -0.39 -2.38
C GLY A 378 17.50 -0.39 -3.79
N ILE A 379 16.66 -0.20 -4.80
CA ILE A 379 17.12 0.11 -6.15
C ILE A 379 17.79 1.47 -6.13
N VAL A 380 18.98 1.56 -6.71
CA VAL A 380 19.70 2.84 -6.83
C VAL A 380 19.05 3.66 -7.95
N HIS A 381 18.60 4.88 -7.63
CA HIS A 381 17.99 5.78 -8.61
C HIS A 381 19.02 6.72 -9.22
N MET A 382 19.27 6.55 -10.52
CA MET A 382 20.23 7.39 -11.28
C MET A 382 19.90 8.89 -11.19
N GLU A 383 18.64 9.27 -11.07
CA GLU A 383 18.23 10.68 -10.92
C GLU A 383 18.81 11.30 -9.63
N GLN A 384 18.86 10.53 -8.54
CA GLN A 384 19.29 10.99 -7.21
C GLN A 384 20.79 10.86 -6.96
N ALA A 385 21.46 9.99 -7.71
CA ALA A 385 22.89 9.75 -7.60
C ALA A 385 23.70 10.99 -8.04
N ASP A 386 24.80 11.29 -7.35
CA ASP A 386 25.73 12.32 -7.77
C ASP A 386 26.58 11.89 -9.00
N PHE A 387 27.46 12.76 -9.47
CA PHE A 387 28.24 12.47 -10.68
C PHE A 387 29.20 11.30 -10.51
N GLU A 388 29.85 11.19 -9.34
CA GLU A 388 30.81 10.11 -9.07
C GLU A 388 30.10 8.76 -8.91
N GLU A 389 28.97 8.75 -8.23
CA GLU A 389 28.11 7.57 -8.09
C GLU A 389 27.59 7.09 -9.46
N LYS A 390 27.13 8.02 -10.33
CA LYS A 390 26.73 7.70 -11.70
C LYS A 390 27.86 7.06 -12.50
N GLN A 391 29.06 7.60 -12.41
CA GLN A 391 30.22 7.01 -13.08
C GLN A 391 30.54 5.61 -12.57
N LYS A 392 30.49 5.39 -11.26
CA LYS A 392 30.71 4.05 -10.66
C LYS A 392 29.66 3.05 -11.12
N LEU A 393 28.37 3.43 -11.10
CA LEU A 393 27.27 2.56 -11.55
C LEU A 393 27.44 2.18 -13.03
N ILE A 394 27.75 3.15 -13.90
CA ILE A 394 27.97 2.91 -15.34
C ILE A 394 29.21 2.02 -15.57
N ALA A 395 30.28 2.22 -14.81
CA ALA A 395 31.46 1.38 -14.90
C ALA A 395 31.21 -0.07 -14.45
N GLN A 396 30.34 -0.28 -13.47
CA GLN A 396 29.94 -1.60 -12.99
C GLN A 396 28.96 -2.30 -13.96
N ASN A 397 27.99 -1.53 -14.49
CA ASN A 397 27.01 -2.02 -15.44
C ASN A 397 26.66 -0.94 -16.47
N PRO A 398 27.13 -1.05 -17.74
CA PRO A 398 26.85 -0.06 -18.79
C PRO A 398 25.37 0.21 -19.07
N ALA A 399 24.46 -0.69 -18.66
CA ALA A 399 23.02 -0.51 -18.80
C ALA A 399 22.49 0.73 -18.04
N TYR A 400 23.21 1.19 -16.99
CA TYR A 400 22.85 2.42 -16.29
C TYR A 400 23.05 3.69 -17.16
N ALA A 401 23.86 3.63 -18.23
CA ALA A 401 23.99 4.73 -19.18
C ALA A 401 22.83 4.81 -20.18
N ASN A 402 22.03 3.75 -20.34
CA ASN A 402 20.93 3.69 -21.30
C ASN A 402 19.63 4.19 -20.67
N MET A 403 19.20 5.41 -21.06
CA MET A 403 17.95 6.01 -20.55
C MET A 403 16.72 5.42 -21.25
N ILE A 404 15.87 4.75 -20.48
CA ILE A 404 14.63 4.13 -20.97
C ILE A 404 13.43 5.03 -20.77
N CYS A 405 13.17 5.51 -19.54
CA CYS A 405 12.08 6.42 -19.23
C CYS A 405 12.59 7.83 -18.98
N ARG A 406 12.34 8.75 -19.92
CA ARG A 406 12.81 10.16 -19.80
C ARG A 406 11.97 10.98 -18.83
N CYS A 407 10.67 10.65 -18.65
CA CYS A 407 9.78 11.41 -17.76
C CYS A 407 10.13 11.23 -16.29
N GLU A 408 10.63 10.07 -15.90
CA GLU A 408 11.01 9.69 -14.54
C GLU A 408 12.51 9.41 -14.43
N SER A 409 13.29 9.68 -15.47
CA SER A 409 14.76 9.53 -15.51
C SER A 409 15.24 8.14 -15.15
N ILE A 410 14.57 7.08 -15.65
CA ILE A 410 14.90 5.69 -15.34
C ILE A 410 15.78 5.08 -16.42
N SER A 411 16.89 4.48 -16.01
CA SER A 411 17.84 3.76 -16.86
C SER A 411 17.45 2.29 -17.05
N GLU A 412 18.08 1.64 -18.02
CA GLU A 412 17.96 0.17 -18.21
C GLU A 412 18.54 -0.57 -17.00
N GLY A 413 19.62 -0.09 -16.40
CA GLY A 413 20.24 -0.71 -15.22
C GLY A 413 19.27 -0.81 -14.04
N GLU A 414 18.45 0.23 -13.79
CA GLU A 414 17.42 0.20 -12.75
C GLU A 414 16.31 -0.82 -13.07
N ILE A 415 15.95 -0.99 -14.35
CA ILE A 415 14.95 -1.96 -14.78
C ILE A 415 15.48 -3.39 -14.61
N LEU A 416 16.75 -3.63 -14.96
CA LEU A 416 17.42 -4.91 -14.75
C LEU A 416 17.47 -5.28 -13.28
N ASP A 417 17.85 -4.32 -12.42
CA ASP A 417 17.81 -4.52 -10.97
C ASP A 417 16.40 -4.90 -10.50
N ALA A 418 15.35 -4.20 -10.95
CA ALA A 418 13.97 -4.51 -10.61
C ALA A 418 13.51 -5.92 -11.03
N ILE A 419 14.07 -6.47 -12.12
CA ILE A 419 13.73 -7.81 -12.62
C ILE A 419 14.46 -8.89 -11.82
N HIS A 420 15.74 -8.70 -11.50
CA HIS A 420 16.61 -9.72 -10.91
C HIS A 420 16.63 -9.75 -9.37
N ARG A 421 15.90 -8.86 -8.71
CA ARG A 421 15.79 -8.82 -7.24
C ARG A 421 14.98 -10.00 -6.68
N PRO A 422 15.11 -10.31 -5.39
CA PRO A 422 14.14 -11.14 -4.71
C PRO A 422 12.71 -10.66 -4.99
N VAL A 423 11.79 -11.56 -5.32
CA VAL A 423 10.42 -11.20 -5.76
C VAL A 423 10.42 -10.20 -6.93
N GLY A 424 11.30 -10.42 -7.92
CA GLY A 424 11.52 -9.51 -9.05
C GLY A 424 10.31 -9.33 -9.97
N ALA A 425 10.33 -8.24 -10.76
CA ALA A 425 9.27 -7.90 -11.69
C ALA A 425 9.24 -8.86 -12.89
N THR A 426 8.05 -9.33 -13.28
CA THR A 426 7.83 -10.15 -14.48
C THR A 426 6.84 -9.51 -15.45
N THR A 427 6.28 -8.35 -15.11
CA THR A 427 5.29 -7.62 -15.90
C THR A 427 5.69 -6.15 -16.06
N VAL A 428 5.08 -5.46 -17.03
CA VAL A 428 5.32 -4.03 -17.25
C VAL A 428 4.96 -3.20 -16.02
N ASP A 429 3.82 -3.49 -15.38
CA ASP A 429 3.40 -2.79 -14.16
C ASP A 429 4.25 -3.22 -12.94
N GLY A 430 4.80 -4.42 -12.93
CA GLY A 430 5.80 -4.87 -11.94
C GLY A 430 7.07 -4.02 -11.98
N VAL A 431 7.61 -3.76 -13.18
CA VAL A 431 8.73 -2.83 -13.40
C VAL A 431 8.35 -1.42 -12.99
N LYS A 432 7.17 -0.95 -13.42
CA LYS A 432 6.64 0.38 -13.09
C LYS A 432 6.54 0.63 -11.59
N ARG A 433 6.05 -0.33 -10.80
CA ARG A 433 5.94 -0.20 -9.34
C ARG A 433 7.29 -0.16 -8.63
N ARG A 434 8.32 -0.81 -9.18
CA ARG A 434 9.67 -0.85 -8.58
C ARG A 434 10.54 0.34 -8.97
N THR A 435 10.43 0.79 -10.24
CA THR A 435 11.33 1.81 -10.80
C THR A 435 10.65 3.13 -11.10
N ARG A 436 9.33 3.20 -11.23
CA ARG A 436 8.51 4.31 -11.76
C ARG A 436 8.56 4.46 -13.29
N ALA A 437 9.22 3.59 -14.04
CA ALA A 437 9.16 3.59 -15.50
C ALA A 437 7.69 3.50 -15.97
N GLY A 438 7.21 4.50 -16.69
CA GLY A 438 5.81 4.59 -17.13
C GLY A 438 4.86 5.40 -16.22
N MET A 439 5.33 5.93 -15.06
CA MET A 439 4.50 6.74 -14.15
C MET A 439 4.51 8.24 -14.46
N GLY A 440 5.37 8.70 -15.36
CA GLY A 440 5.45 10.11 -15.72
C GLY A 440 4.33 10.54 -16.65
N ARG A 441 4.39 11.80 -17.11
CA ARG A 441 3.35 12.48 -17.90
C ARG A 441 2.84 11.69 -19.10
N CYS A 442 3.69 10.91 -19.79
CA CYS A 442 3.28 10.16 -20.99
C CYS A 442 2.63 8.80 -20.66
N GLN A 443 2.59 8.40 -19.36
CA GLN A 443 1.99 7.14 -18.88
C GLN A 443 2.43 5.90 -19.70
N GLY A 444 3.74 5.78 -19.91
CA GLY A 444 4.34 4.65 -20.63
C GLY A 444 4.37 4.75 -22.15
N GLY A 445 3.80 5.81 -22.76
CA GLY A 445 3.67 5.94 -24.21
C GLY A 445 4.98 5.80 -25.00
N PHE A 446 6.14 6.10 -24.39
CA PHE A 446 7.45 5.97 -25.05
C PHE A 446 8.33 4.87 -24.46
N CYS A 447 8.20 4.56 -23.18
CA CYS A 447 9.09 3.57 -22.53
C CYS A 447 8.50 2.16 -22.54
N SER A 448 7.19 1.96 -22.60
CA SER A 448 6.57 0.62 -22.54
C SER A 448 7.12 -0.37 -23.59
N PRO A 449 7.28 -0.02 -24.87
CA PRO A 449 7.86 -0.96 -25.84
C PRO A 449 9.26 -1.42 -25.46
N LYS A 450 10.11 -0.51 -24.95
CA LYS A 450 11.46 -0.85 -24.49
C LYS A 450 11.42 -1.74 -23.24
N VAL A 451 10.51 -1.47 -22.31
CA VAL A 451 10.32 -2.31 -21.11
C VAL A 451 9.89 -3.72 -21.49
N VAL A 452 8.97 -3.86 -22.46
CA VAL A 452 8.55 -5.18 -23.00
C VAL A 452 9.75 -5.92 -23.61
N THR A 453 10.58 -5.25 -24.42
CA THR A 453 11.78 -5.84 -25.01
C THR A 453 12.78 -6.30 -23.93
N ILE A 454 13.00 -5.49 -22.89
CA ILE A 454 13.90 -5.85 -21.78
C ILE A 454 13.34 -7.05 -21.02
N LEU A 455 12.05 -7.03 -20.64
CA LEU A 455 11.40 -8.15 -19.96
C LEU A 455 11.49 -9.43 -20.78
N SER A 456 11.18 -9.38 -22.08
CA SER A 456 11.27 -10.54 -22.97
C SER A 456 12.69 -11.14 -22.98
N ARG A 457 13.71 -10.29 -23.10
CA ARG A 457 15.12 -10.70 -23.09
C ARG A 457 15.51 -11.34 -21.75
N GLU A 458 15.20 -10.69 -20.64
CA GLU A 458 15.64 -11.12 -19.30
C GLU A 458 14.88 -12.34 -18.79
N LEU A 459 13.62 -12.51 -19.16
CA LEU A 459 12.81 -13.67 -18.78
C LEU A 459 12.94 -14.82 -19.78
N GLY A 460 13.53 -14.59 -20.95
CA GLY A 460 13.71 -15.62 -21.99
C GLY A 460 12.39 -16.07 -22.62
N VAL A 461 11.39 -15.18 -22.71
CA VAL A 461 10.07 -15.46 -23.29
C VAL A 461 9.79 -14.52 -24.47
N PRO A 462 8.94 -14.91 -25.44
CA PRO A 462 8.50 -14.04 -26.53
C PRO A 462 7.83 -12.75 -26.01
N MET A 463 7.90 -11.65 -26.76
CA MET A 463 7.29 -10.38 -26.37
C MET A 463 5.76 -10.49 -26.21
N GLU A 464 5.10 -11.37 -26.96
CA GLU A 464 3.68 -11.67 -26.90
C GLU A 464 3.25 -12.29 -25.56
N GLU A 465 4.17 -12.93 -24.84
CA GLU A 465 3.94 -13.49 -23.52
C GLU A 465 4.12 -12.46 -22.40
N ILE A 466 4.73 -11.31 -22.68
CA ILE A 466 4.85 -10.24 -21.70
C ILE A 466 3.48 -9.60 -21.46
N ARG A 467 3.08 -9.54 -20.19
CA ARG A 467 1.82 -8.96 -19.75
C ARG A 467 2.02 -7.56 -19.18
N LYS A 468 0.97 -6.74 -19.28
CA LYS A 468 0.97 -5.45 -18.59
C LYS A 468 0.91 -5.64 -17.07
N SER A 469 0.03 -6.51 -16.60
CA SER A 469 -0.22 -6.85 -15.19
C SER A 469 -0.59 -8.34 -15.08
N ASP A 470 -1.87 -8.68 -14.84
CA ASP A 470 -2.34 -10.06 -14.74
C ASP A 470 -2.46 -10.77 -16.10
N GLN A 471 -2.76 -12.08 -16.08
CA GLN A 471 -2.71 -12.97 -17.24
C GLN A 471 -3.49 -12.48 -18.46
N ASP A 472 -4.63 -11.83 -18.25
CA ASP A 472 -5.49 -11.34 -19.33
C ASP A 472 -5.05 -9.98 -19.92
N SER A 473 -4.04 -9.34 -19.35
CA SER A 473 -3.55 -8.03 -19.75
C SER A 473 -2.49 -8.10 -20.86
N VAL A 474 -2.86 -8.70 -22.00
CA VAL A 474 -2.01 -8.90 -23.17
C VAL A 474 -1.58 -7.56 -23.76
N MET A 475 -0.28 -7.39 -24.06
CA MET A 475 0.27 -6.18 -24.68
C MET A 475 0.39 -6.30 -26.19
N LEU A 476 0.72 -7.50 -26.70
CA LEU A 476 0.92 -7.78 -28.11
C LEU A 476 0.20 -9.09 -28.46
N TYR A 477 -0.51 -9.08 -29.59
CA TYR A 477 -1.24 -10.26 -30.10
C TYR A 477 -0.50 -10.97 -31.24
N GLY A 478 0.67 -10.49 -31.64
CA GLY A 478 1.50 -11.00 -32.71
C GLY A 478 2.08 -9.88 -33.57
N ASP A 479 2.79 -10.27 -34.62
CA ASP A 479 3.36 -9.34 -35.58
C ASP A 479 2.28 -8.60 -36.37
N THR A 480 2.45 -7.29 -36.53
CA THR A 480 1.52 -6.47 -37.31
C THR A 480 1.87 -6.39 -38.78
N LYS A 481 3.06 -6.86 -39.18
CA LYS A 481 3.55 -7.09 -40.55
C LYS A 481 4.77 -8.00 -40.57
#